data_08f464915b41b5d5a310462038724412
#
_entry.id   08f464915b41b5d5a310462038724412
#
_cell.length_a   1.000
_cell.length_b   1.000
_cell.length_c   1.000
_cell.angle_alpha   90.00
_cell.angle_beta   90.00
_cell.angle_gamma   90.00
#
_symmetry.space_group_name_H-M   'P 1'
#
loop_
_entity.id
_entity.type
_entity.pdbx_description
1 polymer ?
#
loop_
_entity_poly.entity_id
_entity_poly.type
_entity_poly.pdbx_seq_one_letter_code
_entity_poly.pdbx_strand_id
1 'polypeptide(L)'
;MSEKAGKTGAAPKPATRVKLDYKHVALASLPFMGMISFWQVFDGIVPKMLTGTFGLDNMTTGAVMAIDNVFGLLLLPLFGILSDRCASRMGRRTPFILVGSVIATFAVPMIAAANGMESLPLLIAAILLTLFAICMYRTMTVAILCDITPRPLRTKADSIQKMVGYAGTGVMLVAIAVMVPEGDRPDYLPLFLLQAAFILVSALVYAWRVREPLLVEKMRRDSLAMGIEESQINVDDSPKAGGRAKITDRAVLFSVAMLLAATFFYYMSYNAMTTNISRYADMFYNMEGGSYAIINIVTILGALAGYVPIANISLKVGRKKVAVASALVMAAAPAVLWLVPGFSPVFYLVFLVLGVALGGVDMCVYTMLLEVVDANSVGRYSGYYYTVSMAAQVATPILSGMVMDAAPGMLFAYIALMGVLLLASIALARHGDTVLIDEVERREAEYAAQ
;
A
#
# COMPACT_ATOMS: atom_id res chain seq x y z
N MET A 1 25.35 -52.49 35.61
CA MET A 1 24.39 -52.86 34.55
C MET A 1 23.82 -51.55 34.05
N SER A 2 24.23 -51.17 32.85
CA SER A 2 23.93 -49.90 32.21
C SER A 2 22.76 -50.11 31.24
N GLU A 3 21.67 -49.40 31.44
CA GLU A 3 20.52 -49.46 30.53
C GLU A 3 20.54 -48.19 29.66
N LYS A 4 21.02 -48.33 28.45
CA LYS A 4 20.97 -47.31 27.41
C LYS A 4 19.54 -47.27 26.84
N ALA A 5 18.74 -46.27 27.25
CA ALA A 5 17.49 -45.95 26.56
C ALA A 5 17.81 -45.28 25.21
N GLY A 6 17.63 -46.03 24.14
CA GLY A 6 17.76 -45.57 22.77
C GLY A 6 16.63 -44.59 22.40
N LYS A 7 16.98 -43.33 22.16
CA LYS A 7 16.14 -42.40 21.42
C LYS A 7 16.17 -42.79 19.95
N THR A 8 15.19 -43.57 19.52
CA THR A 8 14.89 -43.74 18.08
C THR A 8 14.43 -42.39 17.51
N GLY A 9 15.37 -41.68 16.93
CA GLY A 9 15.08 -40.53 16.07
C GLY A 9 14.33 -41.02 14.82
N ALA A 10 13.03 -40.92 14.83
CA ALA A 10 12.24 -41.06 13.60
C ALA A 10 12.70 -40.01 12.62
N ALA A 11 13.18 -40.43 11.44
CA ALA A 11 13.53 -39.51 10.36
C ALA A 11 12.32 -38.61 10.06
N PRO A 12 12.50 -37.29 9.83
CA PRO A 12 11.42 -36.41 9.53
C PRO A 12 10.69 -36.89 8.27
N LYS A 13 9.38 -37.11 8.37
CA LYS A 13 8.55 -37.47 7.22
C LYS A 13 8.76 -36.43 6.12
N PRO A 14 8.87 -36.83 4.83
CA PRO A 14 9.07 -35.88 3.75
C PRO A 14 7.93 -34.86 3.78
N ALA A 15 8.28 -33.57 3.81
CA ALA A 15 7.33 -32.47 3.86
C ALA A 15 6.38 -32.55 2.65
N THR A 16 5.10 -32.71 2.92
CA THR A 16 4.08 -32.77 1.86
C THR A 16 3.99 -31.39 1.20
N ARG A 17 4.11 -31.32 -0.13
CA ARG A 17 3.93 -30.05 -0.87
C ARG A 17 2.46 -29.61 -0.79
N VAL A 18 2.15 -28.76 0.17
CA VAL A 18 0.82 -28.12 0.27
C VAL A 18 0.71 -27.05 -0.79
N LYS A 19 -0.39 -27.06 -1.55
CA LYS A 19 -0.69 -26.04 -2.56
C LYS A 19 -1.54 -24.92 -1.95
N LEU A 20 -1.28 -23.68 -2.36
CA LEU A 20 -2.09 -22.53 -1.97
C LEU A 20 -3.53 -22.69 -2.51
N ASP A 21 -4.50 -22.40 -1.66
CA ASP A 21 -5.91 -22.38 -2.04
C ASP A 21 -6.26 -21.00 -2.62
N TYR A 22 -5.98 -20.83 -3.91
CA TYR A 22 -6.15 -19.56 -4.63
C TYR A 22 -7.57 -19.00 -4.51
N LYS A 23 -8.58 -19.89 -4.53
CA LYS A 23 -9.99 -19.50 -4.46
C LYS A 23 -10.34 -18.87 -3.12
N HIS A 24 -9.97 -19.51 -2.02
CA HIS A 24 -10.25 -18.97 -0.67
C HIS A 24 -9.44 -17.70 -0.39
N VAL A 25 -8.20 -17.63 -0.86
CA VAL A 25 -7.38 -16.41 -0.76
C VAL A 25 -8.02 -15.27 -1.53
N ALA A 26 -8.46 -15.47 -2.77
CA ALA A 26 -9.14 -14.43 -3.56
C ALA A 26 -10.45 -13.97 -2.92
N LEU A 27 -11.27 -14.90 -2.40
CA LEU A 27 -12.50 -14.57 -1.70
C LEU A 27 -12.26 -13.81 -0.39
N ALA A 28 -11.22 -14.19 0.37
CA ALA A 28 -10.81 -13.47 1.58
C ALA A 28 -10.26 -12.06 1.29
N SER A 29 -9.80 -11.82 0.05
CA SER A 29 -9.29 -10.53 -0.39
C SER A 29 -10.36 -9.55 -0.88
N LEU A 30 -11.63 -9.96 -1.01
CA LEU A 30 -12.70 -9.09 -1.51
C LEU A 30 -12.93 -7.83 -0.65
N PRO A 31 -12.95 -7.88 0.70
CA PRO A 31 -13.07 -6.66 1.49
C PRO A 31 -11.88 -5.71 1.31
N PHE A 32 -10.68 -6.24 1.09
CA PHE A 32 -9.49 -5.45 0.73
C PHE A 32 -9.70 -4.73 -0.61
N MET A 33 -10.29 -5.41 -1.60
CA MET A 33 -10.63 -4.81 -2.90
C MET A 33 -11.57 -3.61 -2.73
N GLY A 34 -12.65 -3.76 -1.95
CA GLY A 34 -13.59 -2.67 -1.67
C GLY A 34 -12.95 -1.48 -0.96
N MET A 35 -11.98 -1.75 -0.08
CA MET A 35 -11.24 -0.71 0.63
C MET A 35 -10.24 0.03 -0.29
N ILE A 36 -9.43 -0.71 -1.06
CA ILE A 36 -8.43 -0.07 -1.94
C ILE A 36 -9.09 0.75 -3.04
N SER A 37 -10.22 0.28 -3.57
CA SER A 37 -10.98 1.04 -4.57
C SER A 37 -11.55 2.34 -4.02
N PHE A 38 -11.90 2.40 -2.73
CA PHE A 38 -12.38 3.62 -2.08
C PHE A 38 -11.36 4.76 -2.14
N TRP A 39 -10.08 4.47 -1.98
CA TRP A 39 -9.03 5.51 -2.03
C TRP A 39 -8.99 6.23 -3.37
N GLN A 40 -9.32 5.56 -4.48
CA GLN A 40 -9.37 6.22 -5.79
C GLN A 40 -10.49 7.27 -5.87
N VAL A 41 -11.65 6.93 -5.32
CA VAL A 41 -12.78 7.88 -5.24
C VAL A 41 -12.47 9.00 -4.25
N PHE A 42 -11.93 8.67 -3.07
CA PHE A 42 -11.61 9.63 -2.02
C PHE A 42 -10.55 10.63 -2.48
N ASP A 43 -9.37 10.15 -2.91
CA ASP A 43 -8.25 11.00 -3.30
C ASP A 43 -8.53 11.80 -4.59
N GLY A 44 -9.34 11.24 -5.49
CA GLY A 44 -9.66 11.89 -6.76
C GLY A 44 -10.78 12.90 -6.68
N ILE A 45 -11.80 12.67 -5.87
CA ILE A 45 -13.05 13.46 -5.90
C ILE A 45 -13.18 14.40 -4.70
N VAL A 46 -12.83 13.95 -3.48
CA VAL A 46 -13.00 14.79 -2.28
C VAL A 46 -12.22 16.11 -2.36
N PRO A 47 -10.96 16.16 -2.87
CA PRO A 47 -10.29 17.44 -3.09
C PRO A 47 -11.03 18.39 -4.05
N LYS A 48 -11.66 17.84 -5.11
CA LYS A 48 -12.49 18.64 -6.03
C LYS A 48 -13.74 19.19 -5.36
N MET A 49 -14.38 18.40 -4.47
CA MET A 49 -15.52 18.90 -3.66
C MET A 49 -15.09 20.04 -2.74
N LEU A 50 -13.98 19.89 -2.02
CA LEU A 50 -13.49 20.88 -1.06
C LEU A 50 -13.10 22.19 -1.74
N THR A 51 -12.44 22.14 -2.87
CA THR A 51 -12.03 23.34 -3.62
C THR A 51 -13.16 23.90 -4.47
N GLY A 52 -13.90 23.08 -5.23
CA GLY A 52 -14.91 23.53 -6.19
C GLY A 52 -16.22 23.93 -5.53
N THR A 53 -16.76 23.11 -4.60
CA THR A 53 -18.06 23.42 -3.97
C THR A 53 -17.89 24.37 -2.79
N PHE A 54 -16.86 24.18 -1.96
CA PHE A 54 -16.68 24.95 -0.72
C PHE A 54 -15.65 26.08 -0.84
N GLY A 55 -14.95 26.18 -1.95
CA GLY A 55 -13.97 27.26 -2.18
C GLY A 55 -12.77 27.23 -1.23
N LEU A 56 -12.42 26.06 -0.66
CA LEU A 56 -11.27 25.95 0.20
C LEU A 56 -9.98 26.08 -0.63
N ASP A 57 -8.96 26.72 -0.06
CA ASP A 57 -7.62 26.75 -0.62
C ASP A 57 -6.98 25.35 -0.63
N ASN A 58 -5.95 25.18 -1.44
CA ASN A 58 -5.31 23.87 -1.61
C ASN A 58 -4.60 23.38 -0.34
N MET A 59 -4.05 24.31 0.47
CA MET A 59 -3.43 23.96 1.76
C MET A 59 -4.46 23.40 2.73
N THR A 60 -5.59 24.07 2.92
CA THR A 60 -6.68 23.62 3.81
C THR A 60 -7.28 22.31 3.32
N THR A 61 -7.49 22.17 1.99
CA THR A 61 -7.89 20.91 1.36
C THR A 61 -6.90 19.80 1.68
N GLY A 62 -5.59 20.06 1.54
CA GLY A 62 -4.53 19.12 1.88
C GLY A 62 -4.54 18.73 3.38
N ALA A 63 -4.84 19.67 4.28
CA ALA A 63 -4.97 19.39 5.70
C ALA A 63 -6.15 18.45 6.01
N VAL A 64 -7.31 18.64 5.33
CA VAL A 64 -8.44 17.72 5.45
C VAL A 64 -8.07 16.33 4.91
N MET A 65 -7.40 16.28 3.77
CA MET A 65 -6.97 15.00 3.18
C MET A 65 -5.94 14.27 4.05
N ALA A 66 -5.09 14.98 4.80
CA ALA A 66 -4.10 14.38 5.68
C ALA A 66 -4.72 13.66 6.91
N ILE A 67 -5.99 13.91 7.22
CA ILE A 67 -6.71 13.30 8.37
C ILE A 67 -6.74 11.77 8.24
N ASP A 68 -6.82 11.23 7.04
CA ASP A 68 -6.82 9.78 6.76
C ASP A 68 -5.56 9.11 7.33
N ASN A 69 -4.42 9.73 7.13
CA ASN A 69 -3.13 9.22 7.58
C ASN A 69 -2.94 9.40 9.09
N VAL A 70 -3.47 10.49 9.67
CA VAL A 70 -3.53 10.68 11.13
C VAL A 70 -4.40 9.59 11.76
N PHE A 71 -5.59 9.32 11.19
CA PHE A 71 -6.45 8.22 11.64
C PHE A 71 -5.75 6.87 11.47
N GLY A 72 -5.07 6.65 10.35
CA GLY A 72 -4.26 5.46 10.12
C GLY A 72 -3.22 5.24 11.22
N LEU A 73 -2.46 6.28 11.55
CA LEU A 73 -1.41 6.20 12.58
C LEU A 73 -1.96 5.83 13.97
N LEU A 74 -3.14 6.35 14.33
CA LEU A 74 -3.74 6.17 15.66
C LEU A 74 -4.65 4.93 15.73
N LEU A 75 -5.52 4.74 14.75
CA LEU A 75 -6.61 3.76 14.82
C LEU A 75 -6.19 2.37 14.31
N LEU A 76 -5.25 2.25 13.35
CA LEU A 76 -4.87 0.94 12.84
C LEU A 76 -4.25 0.04 13.92
N PRO A 77 -3.29 0.51 14.76
CA PRO A 77 -2.78 -0.29 15.88
C PRO A 77 -3.86 -0.59 16.92
N LEU A 78 -4.73 0.38 17.21
CA LEU A 78 -5.82 0.20 18.18
C LEU A 78 -6.76 -0.93 17.75
N PHE A 79 -7.27 -0.87 16.51
CA PHE A 79 -8.15 -1.92 16.00
C PHE A 79 -7.43 -3.26 15.83
N GLY A 80 -6.13 -3.26 15.50
CA GLY A 80 -5.29 -4.45 15.51
C GLY A 80 -5.34 -5.17 16.86
N ILE A 81 -5.04 -4.45 17.94
CA ILE A 81 -5.06 -4.98 19.32
C ILE A 81 -6.46 -5.45 19.72
N LEU A 82 -7.50 -4.67 19.40
CA LEU A 82 -8.89 -5.03 19.71
C LEU A 82 -9.30 -6.34 19.00
N SER A 83 -8.93 -6.48 17.74
CA SER A 83 -9.22 -7.69 16.97
C SER A 83 -8.47 -8.91 17.50
N ASP A 84 -7.21 -8.77 17.92
CA ASP A 84 -6.43 -9.88 18.47
C ASP A 84 -7.05 -10.44 19.76
N ARG A 85 -7.75 -9.59 20.53
CA ARG A 85 -8.46 -9.99 21.75
C ARG A 85 -9.89 -10.47 21.50
N CYS A 86 -10.38 -10.38 20.27
CA CYS A 86 -11.76 -10.74 19.97
C CYS A 86 -11.95 -12.28 19.93
N ALA A 87 -12.86 -12.78 20.74
CA ALA A 87 -13.23 -14.20 20.80
C ALA A 87 -14.64 -14.40 20.21
N SER A 88 -14.81 -14.20 18.90
CA SER A 88 -16.09 -14.37 18.22
C SER A 88 -16.21 -15.75 17.57
N ARG A 89 -17.45 -16.26 17.50
CA ARG A 89 -17.78 -17.48 16.74
C ARG A 89 -17.51 -17.36 15.24
N MET A 90 -17.46 -16.13 14.72
CA MET A 90 -17.15 -15.85 13.30
C MET A 90 -15.64 -15.76 13.02
N GLY A 91 -14.81 -15.82 14.05
CA GLY A 91 -13.37 -15.57 13.98
C GLY A 91 -12.96 -14.27 14.62
N ARG A 92 -11.65 -13.95 14.63
CA ARG A 92 -11.10 -12.74 15.27
C ARG A 92 -11.25 -11.50 14.38
N ARG A 93 -11.09 -11.66 13.06
CA ARG A 93 -11.03 -10.56 12.07
C ARG A 93 -12.38 -10.26 11.44
N THR A 94 -13.18 -11.31 11.17
CA THR A 94 -14.46 -11.21 10.45
C THR A 94 -15.44 -10.19 11.06
N PRO A 95 -15.67 -10.10 12.39
CA PRO A 95 -16.59 -9.12 12.94
C PRO A 95 -16.20 -7.67 12.61
N PHE A 96 -14.92 -7.33 12.69
CA PHE A 96 -14.42 -5.98 12.35
C PHE A 96 -14.56 -5.68 10.86
N ILE A 97 -14.26 -6.66 10.00
CA ILE A 97 -14.44 -6.53 8.56
C ILE A 97 -15.90 -6.22 8.23
N LEU A 98 -16.83 -6.98 8.78
CA LEU A 98 -18.26 -6.82 8.47
C LEU A 98 -18.84 -5.54 9.05
N VAL A 99 -18.59 -5.24 10.33
CA VAL A 99 -19.10 -4.02 10.96
C VAL A 99 -18.52 -2.78 10.29
N GLY A 100 -17.19 -2.75 10.05
CA GLY A 100 -16.55 -1.64 9.35
C GLY A 100 -17.06 -1.44 7.94
N SER A 101 -17.25 -2.53 7.18
CA SER A 101 -17.79 -2.45 5.82
C SER A 101 -19.24 -1.96 5.80
N VAL A 102 -20.08 -2.39 6.75
CA VAL A 102 -21.47 -1.91 6.87
C VAL A 102 -21.51 -0.43 7.18
N ILE A 103 -20.72 0.05 8.17
CA ILE A 103 -20.66 1.48 8.50
C ILE A 103 -20.16 2.27 7.28
N ALA A 104 -19.11 1.81 6.59
CA ALA A 104 -18.56 2.45 5.41
C ALA A 104 -19.60 2.51 4.27
N THR A 105 -20.41 1.46 4.08
CA THR A 105 -21.47 1.45 3.06
C THR A 105 -22.46 2.60 3.23
N PHE A 106 -22.81 2.97 4.45
CA PHE A 106 -23.70 4.10 4.70
C PHE A 106 -22.97 5.44 4.74
N ALA A 107 -21.75 5.46 5.27
CA ALA A 107 -20.97 6.68 5.44
C ALA A 107 -20.44 7.24 4.10
N VAL A 108 -20.01 6.38 3.18
CA VAL A 108 -19.47 6.80 1.87
C VAL A 108 -20.44 7.65 1.06
N PRO A 109 -21.71 7.29 0.85
CA PRO A 109 -22.65 8.14 0.13
C PRO A 109 -22.97 9.46 0.85
N MET A 110 -22.85 9.50 2.19
CA MET A 110 -23.08 10.74 2.96
C MET A 110 -22.09 11.84 2.56
N ILE A 111 -20.88 11.50 2.11
CA ILE A 111 -19.89 12.48 1.60
C ILE A 111 -20.48 13.22 0.40
N ALA A 112 -20.98 12.48 -0.59
CA ALA A 112 -21.57 13.11 -1.78
C ALA A 112 -22.88 13.84 -1.47
N ALA A 113 -23.73 13.29 -0.59
CA ALA A 113 -24.95 13.94 -0.15
C ALA A 113 -24.67 15.27 0.58
N ALA A 114 -23.67 15.30 1.46
CA ALA A 114 -23.25 16.53 2.15
C ALA A 114 -22.68 17.58 1.18
N ASN A 115 -21.97 17.15 0.14
CA ASN A 115 -21.54 18.02 -0.95
C ASN A 115 -22.73 18.62 -1.70
N GLY A 116 -23.73 17.82 -2.06
CA GLY A 116 -24.95 18.29 -2.72
C GLY A 116 -25.81 19.22 -1.86
N MET A 117 -25.73 19.11 -0.52
CA MET A 117 -26.34 20.02 0.44
C MET A 117 -25.50 21.29 0.70
N GLU A 118 -24.33 21.42 0.10
CA GLU A 118 -23.37 22.51 0.34
C GLU A 118 -23.04 22.72 1.84
N SER A 119 -23.02 21.64 2.63
CA SER A 119 -22.78 21.69 4.07
C SER A 119 -21.39 21.17 4.42
N LEU A 120 -20.44 22.08 4.60
CA LEU A 120 -19.07 21.73 4.99
C LEU A 120 -18.99 20.95 6.33
N PRO A 121 -19.72 21.33 7.40
CA PRO A 121 -19.68 20.55 8.64
C PRO A 121 -20.17 19.10 8.46
N LEU A 122 -21.23 18.91 7.64
CA LEU A 122 -21.76 17.58 7.34
C LEU A 122 -20.77 16.77 6.49
N LEU A 123 -20.12 17.43 5.52
CA LEU A 123 -19.07 16.80 4.70
C LEU A 123 -17.91 16.30 5.57
N ILE A 124 -17.40 17.16 6.45
CA ILE A 124 -16.29 16.78 7.35
C ILE A 124 -16.73 15.64 8.28
N ALA A 125 -17.94 15.70 8.86
CA ALA A 125 -18.46 14.62 9.70
C ALA A 125 -18.59 13.28 8.93
N ALA A 126 -19.07 13.32 7.67
CA ALA A 126 -19.17 12.15 6.81
C ALA A 126 -17.78 11.59 6.45
N ILE A 127 -16.80 12.45 6.16
CA ILE A 127 -15.40 12.03 5.94
C ILE A 127 -14.85 11.33 7.19
N LEU A 128 -14.97 11.95 8.37
CA LEU A 128 -14.45 11.37 9.61
C LEU A 128 -15.09 10.02 9.94
N LEU A 129 -16.41 9.90 9.77
CA LEU A 129 -17.12 8.64 9.97
C LEU A 129 -16.67 7.55 8.99
N THR A 130 -16.48 7.93 7.72
CA THR A 130 -16.01 7.02 6.68
C THR A 130 -14.59 6.54 6.98
N LEU A 131 -13.68 7.45 7.30
CA LEU A 131 -12.28 7.13 7.63
C LEU A 131 -12.20 6.24 8.88
N PHE A 132 -13.01 6.51 9.90
CA PHE A 132 -13.11 5.65 11.09
C PHE A 132 -13.54 4.23 10.70
N ALA A 133 -14.59 4.10 9.88
CA ALA A 133 -15.09 2.82 9.40
C ALA A 133 -14.03 2.06 8.57
N ILE A 134 -13.35 2.76 7.66
CA ILE A 134 -12.26 2.18 6.85
C ILE A 134 -11.11 1.70 7.74
N CYS A 135 -10.65 2.52 8.71
CA CYS A 135 -9.58 2.15 9.63
C CYS A 135 -9.94 0.91 10.47
N MET A 136 -11.22 0.75 10.85
CA MET A 136 -11.68 -0.39 11.63
C MET A 136 -11.44 -1.73 10.94
N TYR A 137 -11.60 -1.83 9.62
CA TYR A 137 -11.41 -3.09 8.92
C TYR A 137 -10.15 -3.17 8.05
N ARG A 138 -9.46 -2.05 7.80
CA ARG A 138 -8.25 -2.00 6.95
C ARG A 138 -7.18 -3.00 7.40
N THR A 139 -6.78 -2.96 8.66
CA THR A 139 -5.78 -3.88 9.21
C THR A 139 -6.26 -5.33 9.17
N MET A 140 -7.57 -5.55 9.37
CA MET A 140 -8.16 -6.88 9.42
C MET A 140 -8.15 -7.56 8.06
N THR A 141 -8.36 -6.81 6.97
CA THR A 141 -8.32 -7.35 5.60
C THR A 141 -6.93 -7.82 5.17
N VAL A 142 -5.88 -7.27 5.76
CA VAL A 142 -4.51 -7.73 5.56
C VAL A 142 -4.18 -8.88 6.52
N ALA A 143 -4.55 -8.75 7.79
CA ALA A 143 -4.24 -9.74 8.82
C ALA A 143 -4.91 -11.10 8.59
N ILE A 144 -6.17 -11.11 8.10
CA ILE A 144 -6.89 -12.36 7.79
C ILE A 144 -6.09 -13.26 6.86
N LEU A 145 -5.39 -12.69 5.90
CA LEU A 145 -4.60 -13.44 4.94
C LEU A 145 -3.44 -14.19 5.61
N CYS A 146 -2.79 -13.56 6.58
CA CYS A 146 -1.74 -14.18 7.38
C CYS A 146 -2.31 -15.26 8.30
N ASP A 147 -3.53 -15.08 8.81
CA ASP A 147 -4.20 -16.02 9.70
C ASP A 147 -4.68 -17.30 8.98
N ILE A 148 -5.04 -17.21 7.67
CA ILE A 148 -5.54 -18.35 6.88
C ILE A 148 -4.49 -19.01 5.97
N THR A 149 -3.24 -18.48 5.93
CA THR A 149 -2.21 -18.96 5.00
C THR A 149 -0.94 -19.39 5.73
N PRO A 150 -0.42 -20.62 5.48
CA PRO A 150 0.86 -21.06 6.01
C PRO A 150 2.00 -20.10 5.65
N ARG A 151 2.96 -19.88 6.57
CA ARG A 151 4.08 -18.92 6.41
C ARG A 151 4.79 -18.96 5.04
N PRO A 152 5.20 -20.15 4.52
CA PRO A 152 5.92 -20.20 3.24
C PRO A 152 5.09 -19.77 2.04
N LEU A 153 3.76 -19.72 2.16
CA LEU A 153 2.82 -19.36 1.09
C LEU A 153 2.28 -17.94 1.19
N ARG A 154 2.57 -17.19 2.28
CA ARG A 154 2.05 -15.84 2.55
C ARG A 154 2.38 -14.84 1.44
N THR A 155 3.61 -14.87 0.90
CA THR A 155 4.01 -13.98 -0.20
C THR A 155 3.14 -14.18 -1.45
N LYS A 156 2.81 -15.45 -1.78
CA LYS A 156 1.92 -15.74 -2.92
C LYS A 156 0.49 -15.29 -2.63
N ALA A 157 0.02 -15.45 -1.39
CA ALA A 157 -1.30 -15.00 -0.99
C ALA A 157 -1.40 -13.46 -1.03
N ASP A 158 -0.40 -12.73 -0.55
CA ASP A 158 -0.31 -11.26 -0.63
C ASP A 158 -0.33 -10.76 -2.08
N SER A 159 0.38 -11.45 -2.98
CA SER A 159 0.35 -11.13 -4.41
C SER A 159 -1.07 -11.25 -5.00
N ILE A 160 -1.83 -12.28 -4.62
CA ILE A 160 -3.23 -12.45 -5.06
C ILE A 160 -4.10 -11.34 -4.47
N GLN A 161 -3.93 -11.00 -3.19
CA GLN A 161 -4.67 -9.92 -2.55
C GLN A 161 -4.44 -8.58 -3.27
N LYS A 162 -3.20 -8.26 -3.61
CA LYS A 162 -2.86 -7.07 -4.39
C LYS A 162 -3.48 -7.08 -5.77
N MET A 163 -3.45 -8.21 -6.47
CA MET A 163 -4.10 -8.34 -7.79
C MET A 163 -5.61 -8.11 -7.70
N VAL A 164 -6.28 -8.70 -6.71
CA VAL A 164 -7.71 -8.48 -6.45
C VAL A 164 -7.99 -7.02 -6.10
N GLY A 165 -7.15 -6.39 -5.27
CA GLY A 165 -7.22 -4.97 -4.94
C GLY A 165 -7.11 -4.08 -6.18
N TYR A 166 -6.09 -4.29 -7.01
CA TYR A 166 -5.89 -3.50 -8.23
C TYR A 166 -7.01 -3.71 -9.26
N ALA A 167 -7.62 -4.89 -9.33
CA ALA A 167 -8.80 -5.08 -10.17
C ALA A 167 -9.96 -4.19 -9.73
N GLY A 168 -10.23 -4.10 -8.42
CA GLY A 168 -11.23 -3.17 -7.87
C GLY A 168 -10.89 -1.70 -8.10
N THR A 169 -9.62 -1.33 -7.93
CA THR A 169 -9.10 -0.01 -8.26
C THR A 169 -9.38 0.35 -9.72
N GLY A 170 -9.08 -0.55 -10.66
CA GLY A 170 -9.34 -0.36 -12.08
C GLY A 170 -10.83 -0.15 -12.38
N VAL A 171 -11.71 -0.93 -11.77
CA VAL A 171 -13.17 -0.78 -11.92
C VAL A 171 -13.61 0.61 -11.46
N MET A 172 -13.13 1.10 -10.30
CA MET A 172 -13.53 2.43 -9.80
C MET A 172 -12.92 3.56 -10.62
N LEU A 173 -11.71 3.44 -11.14
CA LEU A 173 -11.14 4.44 -12.03
C LEU A 173 -11.92 4.56 -13.35
N VAL A 174 -12.36 3.43 -13.91
CA VAL A 174 -13.26 3.45 -15.08
C VAL A 174 -14.62 4.08 -14.70
N ALA A 175 -15.16 3.75 -13.52
CA ALA A 175 -16.39 4.37 -13.03
C ALA A 175 -16.24 5.90 -12.87
N ILE A 176 -15.12 6.37 -12.33
CA ILE A 176 -14.80 7.81 -12.22
C ILE A 176 -14.80 8.44 -13.63
N ALA A 177 -14.07 7.84 -14.57
CA ALA A 177 -13.95 8.38 -15.92
C ALA A 177 -15.28 8.49 -16.68
N VAL A 178 -16.23 7.58 -16.40
CA VAL A 178 -17.52 7.52 -17.12
C VAL A 178 -18.64 8.23 -16.37
N MET A 179 -18.65 8.18 -15.03
CA MET A 179 -19.79 8.62 -14.23
C MET A 179 -19.66 10.04 -13.68
N VAL A 180 -18.43 10.60 -13.63
CA VAL A 180 -18.25 11.98 -13.16
C VAL A 180 -18.44 12.93 -14.33
N PRO A 181 -19.56 13.68 -14.36
CA PRO A 181 -19.86 14.58 -15.46
C PRO A 181 -18.93 15.79 -15.48
N GLU A 182 -18.84 16.43 -16.63
CA GLU A 182 -18.17 17.71 -16.80
C GLU A 182 -19.08 18.85 -16.24
N GLY A 183 -18.45 19.92 -15.79
CA GLY A 183 -19.16 21.11 -15.31
C GLY A 183 -18.72 21.56 -13.92
N ASP A 184 -19.14 22.76 -13.53
CA ASP A 184 -18.73 23.44 -12.30
C ASP A 184 -19.21 22.74 -11.02
N ARG A 185 -20.34 22.02 -11.07
CA ARG A 185 -20.94 21.33 -9.92
C ARG A 185 -21.47 19.95 -10.31
N PRO A 186 -20.57 18.98 -10.56
CA PRO A 186 -21.00 17.64 -10.93
C PRO A 186 -21.69 16.92 -9.77
N ASP A 187 -22.71 16.12 -10.09
CA ASP A 187 -23.33 15.23 -9.11
C ASP A 187 -22.45 13.98 -8.92
N TYR A 188 -21.85 13.89 -7.75
CA TYR A 188 -20.99 12.75 -7.38
C TYR A 188 -21.76 11.61 -6.73
N LEU A 189 -23.04 11.78 -6.37
CA LEU A 189 -23.82 10.81 -5.61
C LEU A 189 -23.88 9.43 -6.29
N PRO A 190 -24.09 9.31 -7.62
CA PRO A 190 -24.12 8.01 -8.28
C PRO A 190 -22.81 7.22 -8.14
N LEU A 191 -21.66 7.90 -8.23
CA LEU A 191 -20.34 7.27 -8.06
C LEU A 191 -20.13 6.78 -6.64
N PHE A 192 -20.50 7.59 -5.63
CA PHE A 192 -20.35 7.20 -4.21
C PHE A 192 -21.33 6.09 -3.82
N LEU A 193 -22.53 6.02 -4.42
CA LEU A 193 -23.45 4.89 -4.27
C LEU A 193 -22.88 3.62 -4.90
N LEU A 194 -22.26 3.71 -6.08
CA LEU A 194 -21.59 2.58 -6.70
C LEU A 194 -20.44 2.06 -5.82
N GLN A 195 -19.62 2.96 -5.27
CA GLN A 195 -18.54 2.60 -4.35
C GLN A 195 -19.07 1.94 -3.08
N ALA A 196 -20.17 2.46 -2.51
CA ALA A 196 -20.82 1.86 -1.35
C ALA A 196 -21.38 0.44 -1.66
N ALA A 197 -22.02 0.29 -2.82
CA ALA A 197 -22.50 -1.02 -3.29
C ALA A 197 -21.33 -1.99 -3.49
N PHE A 198 -20.20 -1.51 -4.01
CA PHE A 198 -19.00 -2.32 -4.22
C PHE A 198 -18.38 -2.81 -2.88
N ILE A 199 -18.35 -1.94 -1.85
CA ILE A 199 -17.95 -2.32 -0.49
C ILE A 199 -18.93 -3.35 0.08
N LEU A 200 -20.23 -3.09 -0.02
CA LEU A 200 -21.28 -3.97 0.52
C LEU A 200 -21.25 -5.37 -0.12
N VAL A 201 -21.24 -5.43 -1.46
CA VAL A 201 -21.21 -6.69 -2.20
C VAL A 201 -19.96 -7.49 -1.87
N SER A 202 -18.79 -6.84 -1.81
CA SER A 202 -17.53 -7.50 -1.44
C SER A 202 -17.59 -8.09 -0.02
N ALA A 203 -18.17 -7.35 0.93
CA ALA A 203 -18.35 -7.80 2.31
C ALA A 203 -19.39 -8.93 2.43
N LEU A 204 -20.50 -8.88 1.68
CA LEU A 204 -21.52 -9.91 1.68
C LEU A 204 -21.00 -11.23 1.08
N VAL A 205 -20.28 -11.15 -0.05
CA VAL A 205 -19.66 -12.34 -0.67
C VAL A 205 -18.62 -12.95 0.27
N TYR A 206 -17.81 -12.11 0.92
CA TYR A 206 -16.88 -12.55 1.95
C TYR A 206 -17.61 -13.27 3.10
N ALA A 207 -18.65 -12.66 3.69
CA ALA A 207 -19.41 -13.22 4.80
C ALA A 207 -20.07 -14.57 4.45
N TRP A 208 -20.53 -14.70 3.20
CA TRP A 208 -21.16 -15.93 2.72
C TRP A 208 -20.17 -17.06 2.45
N ARG A 209 -19.00 -16.75 1.91
CA ARG A 209 -18.06 -17.76 1.38
C ARG A 209 -16.87 -18.03 2.29
N VAL A 210 -16.49 -17.09 3.14
CA VAL A 210 -15.31 -17.20 3.99
C VAL A 210 -15.71 -17.50 5.42
N ARG A 211 -15.34 -18.68 5.89
CA ARG A 211 -15.51 -19.09 7.29
C ARG A 211 -14.13 -19.10 7.96
N GLU A 212 -13.76 -17.96 8.55
CA GLU A 212 -12.44 -17.73 9.16
C GLU A 212 -12.01 -18.89 10.07
N PRO A 213 -12.83 -19.40 11.05
CA PRO A 213 -12.38 -20.46 11.95
C PRO A 213 -11.98 -21.76 11.22
N LEU A 214 -12.73 -22.14 10.16
CA LEU A 214 -12.41 -23.32 9.38
C LEU A 214 -11.15 -23.19 8.55
N LEU A 215 -10.90 -21.98 8.02
CA LEU A 215 -9.70 -21.70 7.23
C LEU A 215 -8.45 -21.62 8.10
N VAL A 216 -8.57 -21.07 9.31
CA VAL A 216 -7.48 -21.06 10.31
C VAL A 216 -7.14 -22.48 10.72
N GLU A 217 -8.13 -23.34 10.97
CA GLU A 217 -7.88 -24.75 11.27
C GLU A 217 -7.21 -25.49 10.10
N LYS A 218 -7.65 -25.21 8.86
CA LYS A 218 -7.03 -25.75 7.65
C LYS A 218 -5.57 -25.28 7.56
N MET A 219 -5.29 -23.99 7.76
CA MET A 219 -3.94 -23.43 7.77
C MET A 219 -3.03 -24.13 8.79
N ARG A 220 -3.55 -24.39 9.99
CA ARG A 220 -2.81 -25.11 11.04
C ARG A 220 -2.47 -26.53 10.59
N ARG A 221 -3.42 -27.29 10.04
CA ARG A 221 -3.17 -28.65 9.51
C ARG A 221 -2.14 -28.64 8.37
N ASP A 222 -2.28 -27.68 7.45
CA ASP A 222 -1.39 -27.54 6.31
C ASP A 222 0.03 -27.17 6.76
N SER A 223 0.17 -26.34 7.80
CA SER A 223 1.46 -25.96 8.39
C SER A 223 2.15 -27.16 9.05
N LEU A 224 1.40 -27.98 9.81
CA LEU A 224 1.93 -29.22 10.41
C LEU A 224 2.36 -30.23 9.34
N ALA A 225 1.60 -30.34 8.23
CA ALA A 225 1.95 -31.21 7.11
C ALA A 225 3.22 -30.74 6.38
N MET A 226 3.56 -29.46 6.44
CA MET A 226 4.82 -28.88 5.95
C MET A 226 6.00 -29.07 6.92
N GLY A 227 5.77 -29.66 8.10
CA GLY A 227 6.79 -29.86 9.12
C GLY A 227 7.06 -28.60 9.98
N ILE A 228 6.15 -27.61 9.96
CA ILE A 228 6.24 -26.44 10.83
C ILE A 228 5.75 -26.85 12.22
N GLU A 229 6.58 -26.67 13.25
CA GLU A 229 6.23 -27.02 14.62
C GLU A 229 5.06 -26.19 15.14
N GLU A 230 4.21 -26.80 15.95
CA GLU A 230 3.00 -26.14 16.52
C GLU A 230 3.36 -24.87 17.31
N SER A 231 4.50 -24.87 18.00
CA SER A 231 5.07 -23.71 18.69
C SER A 231 5.38 -22.53 17.76
N GLN A 232 5.63 -22.80 16.47
CA GLN A 232 5.95 -21.80 15.46
C GLN A 232 4.70 -21.29 14.70
N ILE A 233 3.59 -22.04 14.71
CA ILE A 233 2.35 -21.67 14.00
C ILE A 233 1.68 -20.45 14.66
N ASN A 234 1.70 -20.41 16.00
CA ASN A 234 1.06 -19.38 16.82
C ASN A 234 2.03 -18.29 17.28
N VAL A 235 3.29 -18.29 16.82
CA VAL A 235 4.19 -17.17 17.11
C VAL A 235 3.61 -15.94 16.39
N ASP A 236 3.10 -15.04 17.19
CA ASP A 236 2.76 -13.69 16.78
C ASP A 236 3.99 -13.14 16.03
N ASP A 237 3.82 -12.78 14.74
CA ASP A 237 4.87 -12.11 13.97
C ASP A 237 5.10 -10.68 14.51
N SER A 238 4.40 -10.32 15.57
CA SER A 238 4.73 -9.15 16.40
C SER A 238 6.17 -9.31 16.85
N PRO A 239 7.07 -8.38 16.53
CA PRO A 239 8.46 -8.48 16.97
C PRO A 239 8.43 -8.56 18.49
N LYS A 240 8.71 -9.75 19.05
CA LYS A 240 9.05 -9.82 20.46
C LYS A 240 10.15 -8.80 20.65
N ALA A 241 9.96 -7.87 21.57
CA ALA A 241 10.97 -6.91 21.98
C ALA A 241 12.17 -7.69 22.60
N GLY A 242 12.77 -8.53 21.77
CA GLY A 242 13.90 -9.36 22.06
C GLY A 242 15.17 -8.63 21.69
N GLY A 243 15.98 -8.38 22.73
CA GLY A 243 17.38 -8.02 22.65
C GLY A 243 17.70 -6.79 21.77
N ARG A 244 18.08 -5.68 22.39
CA ARG A 244 18.65 -4.49 21.75
C ARG A 244 19.97 -4.85 21.03
N ALA A 245 19.92 -5.50 19.86
CA ALA A 245 21.05 -5.46 18.94
C ALA A 245 21.12 -4.02 18.44
N LYS A 246 22.04 -3.24 18.99
CA LYS A 246 22.36 -1.89 18.49
C LYS A 246 23.21 -2.07 17.26
N ILE A 247 22.78 -1.52 16.13
CA ILE A 247 23.69 -1.25 15.01
C ILE A 247 24.71 -0.27 15.54
N THR A 248 25.94 -0.73 15.75
CA THR A 248 27.02 0.09 16.36
C THR A 248 27.87 0.75 15.28
N ASP A 249 27.81 0.24 14.04
CA ASP A 249 28.55 0.81 12.92
C ASP A 249 27.85 2.07 12.39
N ARG A 250 28.56 3.19 12.46
CA ARG A 250 28.07 4.50 11.97
C ARG A 250 27.75 4.50 10.48
N ALA A 251 28.47 3.73 9.67
CA ALA A 251 28.24 3.66 8.23
C ALA A 251 26.93 2.93 7.90
N VAL A 252 26.62 1.86 8.67
CA VAL A 252 25.36 1.13 8.57
C VAL A 252 24.20 2.01 9.03
N LEU A 253 24.34 2.68 10.18
CA LEU A 253 23.31 3.60 10.69
C LEU A 253 23.03 4.75 9.69
N PHE A 254 24.06 5.29 9.06
CA PHE A 254 23.91 6.29 8.01
C PHE A 254 23.13 5.75 6.81
N SER A 255 23.42 4.51 6.37
CA SER A 255 22.68 3.87 5.27
C SER A 255 21.20 3.65 5.61
N VAL A 256 20.89 3.23 6.84
CA VAL A 256 19.51 3.11 7.34
C VAL A 256 18.81 4.46 7.33
N ALA A 257 19.46 5.52 7.83
CA ALA A 257 18.89 6.86 7.82
C ALA A 257 18.62 7.35 6.38
N MET A 258 19.51 7.08 5.44
CA MET A 258 19.33 7.43 4.03
C MET A 258 18.20 6.62 3.37
N LEU A 259 18.03 5.35 3.68
CA LEU A 259 16.92 4.54 3.18
C LEU A 259 15.57 4.97 3.78
N LEU A 260 15.54 5.38 5.04
CA LEU A 260 14.34 5.98 5.63
C LEU A 260 14.03 7.36 5.02
N ALA A 261 15.05 8.19 4.75
CA ALA A 261 14.87 9.44 4.02
C ALA A 261 14.37 9.19 2.58
N ALA A 262 14.88 8.16 1.90
CA ALA A 262 14.37 7.74 0.59
C ALA A 262 12.89 7.35 0.67
N THR A 263 12.48 6.59 1.69
CA THR A 263 11.08 6.26 1.95
C THR A 263 10.23 7.53 2.11
N PHE A 264 10.71 8.49 2.90
CA PHE A 264 10.01 9.76 3.12
C PHE A 264 9.79 10.52 1.80
N PHE A 265 10.83 10.73 1.01
CA PHE A 265 10.73 11.47 -0.25
C PHE A 265 9.96 10.70 -1.34
N TYR A 266 10.02 9.37 -1.33
CA TYR A 266 9.19 8.54 -2.21
C TYR A 266 7.70 8.79 -1.96
N TYR A 267 7.26 8.69 -0.69
CA TYR A 267 5.86 8.93 -0.35
C TYR A 267 5.45 10.40 -0.53
N MET A 268 6.35 11.35 -0.34
CA MET A 268 6.09 12.75 -0.67
C MET A 268 5.84 12.95 -2.16
N SER A 269 6.63 12.34 -3.02
CA SER A 269 6.45 12.40 -4.48
C SER A 269 5.16 11.71 -4.92
N TYR A 270 4.92 10.50 -4.44
CA TYR A 270 3.76 9.68 -4.77
C TYR A 270 2.45 10.34 -4.34
N ASN A 271 2.34 10.75 -3.07
CA ASN A 271 1.11 11.36 -2.56
C ASN A 271 0.83 12.74 -3.12
N ALA A 272 1.86 13.55 -3.41
CA ALA A 272 1.63 14.83 -4.08
C ALA A 272 0.94 14.63 -5.44
N MET A 273 1.32 13.58 -6.16
CA MET A 273 0.67 13.22 -7.43
C MET A 273 -0.75 12.72 -7.19
N THR A 274 -0.95 11.70 -6.37
CA THR A 274 -2.27 11.06 -6.20
C THR A 274 -3.34 11.99 -5.66
N THR A 275 -2.99 12.86 -4.70
CA THR A 275 -3.94 13.80 -4.10
C THR A 275 -4.27 15.00 -4.98
N ASN A 276 -3.33 15.44 -5.85
CA ASN A 276 -3.49 16.69 -6.58
C ASN A 276 -3.72 16.53 -8.08
N ILE A 277 -3.50 15.32 -8.65
CA ILE A 277 -3.58 15.11 -10.10
C ILE A 277 -4.95 15.47 -10.67
N SER A 278 -6.04 15.21 -9.95
CA SER A 278 -7.39 15.51 -10.41
C SER A 278 -7.61 17.03 -10.62
N ARG A 279 -7.12 17.84 -9.68
CA ARG A 279 -7.22 19.31 -9.75
C ARG A 279 -6.23 19.89 -10.76
N TYR A 280 -5.02 19.39 -10.78
CA TYR A 280 -4.00 19.83 -11.74
C TYR A 280 -4.41 19.54 -13.19
N ALA A 281 -4.97 18.36 -13.44
CA ALA A 281 -5.43 17.95 -14.77
C ALA A 281 -6.61 18.82 -15.23
N ASP A 282 -7.48 19.21 -14.32
CA ASP A 282 -8.58 20.15 -14.57
C ASP A 282 -8.04 21.53 -14.96
N MET A 283 -7.12 22.09 -14.16
CA MET A 283 -6.59 23.45 -14.36
C MET A 283 -5.67 23.59 -15.59
N PHE A 284 -4.86 22.57 -15.90
CA PHE A 284 -3.77 22.70 -16.89
C PHE A 284 -3.90 21.78 -18.10
N TYR A 285 -4.69 20.70 -18.00
CA TYR A 285 -4.82 19.71 -19.07
C TYR A 285 -6.22 19.73 -19.72
N ASN A 286 -7.11 20.63 -19.26
CA ASN A 286 -8.51 20.68 -19.67
C ASN A 286 -9.23 19.34 -19.55
N MET A 287 -8.89 18.58 -18.48
CA MET A 287 -9.48 17.28 -18.17
C MET A 287 -10.59 17.47 -17.13
N GLU A 288 -11.74 17.96 -17.58
CA GLU A 288 -12.92 18.15 -16.74
C GLU A 288 -13.52 16.82 -16.27
N GLY A 289 -14.34 16.89 -15.23
CA GLY A 289 -15.04 15.73 -14.69
C GLY A 289 -14.11 14.63 -14.21
N GLY A 290 -14.38 13.40 -14.66
CA GLY A 290 -13.61 12.18 -14.31
C GLY A 290 -12.48 11.84 -15.27
N SER A 291 -12.23 12.61 -16.33
CA SER A 291 -11.28 12.26 -17.40
C SER A 291 -9.82 12.09 -16.91
N TYR A 292 -9.43 12.80 -15.84
CA TYR A 292 -8.13 12.62 -15.18
C TYR A 292 -7.85 11.16 -14.73
N ALA A 293 -8.90 10.36 -14.50
CA ALA A 293 -8.75 8.97 -14.06
C ALA A 293 -7.97 8.11 -15.07
N ILE A 294 -7.96 8.49 -16.36
CA ILE A 294 -7.17 7.82 -17.39
C ILE A 294 -5.68 7.90 -17.05
N ILE A 295 -5.20 9.03 -16.51
CA ILE A 295 -3.81 9.19 -16.07
C ILE A 295 -3.48 8.14 -14.99
N ASN A 296 -4.35 8.00 -14.00
CA ASN A 296 -4.16 7.02 -12.92
C ASN A 296 -4.22 5.57 -13.45
N ILE A 297 -5.14 5.26 -14.37
CA ILE A 297 -5.22 3.95 -15.03
C ILE A 297 -3.88 3.62 -15.72
N VAL A 298 -3.37 4.53 -16.53
CA VAL A 298 -2.11 4.34 -17.26
C VAL A 298 -0.94 4.17 -16.30
N THR A 299 -0.88 4.96 -15.23
CA THR A 299 0.16 4.87 -14.20
C THR A 299 0.12 3.51 -13.48
N ILE A 300 -1.07 3.02 -13.12
CA ILE A 300 -1.24 1.71 -12.47
C ILE A 300 -0.88 0.57 -13.43
N LEU A 301 -1.27 0.67 -14.71
CA LEU A 301 -0.87 -0.31 -15.73
C LEU A 301 0.66 -0.37 -15.87
N GLY A 302 1.33 0.79 -15.83
CA GLY A 302 2.79 0.86 -15.81
C GLY A 302 3.38 0.15 -14.58
N ALA A 303 2.85 0.42 -13.39
CA ALA A 303 3.30 -0.24 -12.16
C ALA A 303 3.13 -1.76 -12.23
N LEU A 304 1.95 -2.24 -12.64
CA LEU A 304 1.68 -3.67 -12.79
C LEU A 304 2.59 -4.34 -13.81
N ALA A 305 2.78 -3.71 -14.97
CA ALA A 305 3.68 -4.23 -16.02
C ALA A 305 5.14 -4.26 -15.55
N GLY A 306 5.54 -3.31 -14.69
CA GLY A 306 6.89 -3.20 -14.17
C GLY A 306 7.23 -4.19 -13.05
N TYR A 307 6.27 -4.60 -12.23
CA TYR A 307 6.54 -5.37 -11.01
C TYR A 307 7.36 -6.65 -11.24
N VAL A 308 6.94 -7.51 -12.16
CA VAL A 308 7.62 -8.79 -12.41
C VAL A 308 8.98 -8.61 -13.11
N PRO A 309 9.10 -7.81 -14.20
CA PRO A 309 10.39 -7.54 -14.81
C PRO A 309 11.39 -6.90 -13.84
N ILE A 310 10.97 -5.91 -13.08
CA ILE A 310 11.83 -5.19 -12.12
C ILE A 310 12.31 -6.13 -11.01
N ALA A 311 11.43 -7.00 -10.49
CA ALA A 311 11.83 -8.01 -9.50
C ALA A 311 12.98 -8.89 -10.04
N ASN A 312 12.83 -9.42 -11.25
CA ASN A 312 13.84 -10.27 -11.88
C ASN A 312 15.13 -9.50 -12.21
N ILE A 313 15.02 -8.27 -12.69
CA ILE A 313 16.18 -7.41 -13.00
C ILE A 313 16.92 -7.06 -11.71
N SER A 314 16.21 -6.75 -10.63
CA SER A 314 16.82 -6.37 -9.35
C SER A 314 17.66 -7.48 -8.74
N LEU A 315 17.28 -8.74 -8.95
CA LEU A 315 18.04 -9.91 -8.51
C LEU A 315 19.31 -10.15 -9.34
N LYS A 316 19.32 -9.71 -10.62
CA LYS A 316 20.50 -9.91 -11.52
C LYS A 316 21.48 -8.74 -11.46
N VAL A 317 20.97 -7.52 -11.41
CA VAL A 317 21.78 -6.28 -11.56
C VAL A 317 22.10 -5.63 -10.20
N GLY A 318 21.35 -5.98 -9.16
CA GLY A 318 21.41 -5.39 -7.83
C GLY A 318 20.24 -4.43 -7.59
N ARG A 319 19.69 -4.48 -6.36
CA ARG A 319 18.51 -3.67 -5.97
C ARG A 319 18.81 -2.18 -5.96
N LYS A 320 19.99 -1.79 -5.50
CA LYS A 320 20.39 -0.37 -5.48
C LYS A 320 20.41 0.26 -6.87
N LYS A 321 20.95 -0.43 -7.88
CA LYS A 321 21.00 0.10 -9.26
C LYS A 321 19.60 0.29 -9.83
N VAL A 322 18.71 -0.66 -9.58
CA VAL A 322 17.31 -0.58 -10.02
C VAL A 322 16.58 0.55 -9.28
N ALA A 323 16.77 0.68 -7.96
CA ALA A 323 16.20 1.78 -7.18
C ALA A 323 16.68 3.16 -7.65
N VAL A 324 17.98 3.31 -7.95
CA VAL A 324 18.56 4.55 -8.51
C VAL A 324 17.98 4.86 -9.89
N ALA A 325 17.89 3.88 -10.78
CA ALA A 325 17.29 4.07 -12.10
C ALA A 325 15.81 4.48 -12.02
N SER A 326 15.04 3.82 -11.14
CA SER A 326 13.65 4.17 -10.87
C SER A 326 13.50 5.57 -10.26
N ALA A 327 14.34 5.93 -9.28
CA ALA A 327 14.34 7.26 -8.68
C ALA A 327 14.73 8.36 -9.69
N LEU A 328 15.64 8.07 -10.62
CA LEU A 328 15.96 8.97 -11.71
C LEU A 328 14.74 9.25 -12.61
N VAL A 329 13.97 8.22 -12.93
CA VAL A 329 12.72 8.39 -13.68
C VAL A 329 11.70 9.19 -12.86
N MET A 330 11.59 8.94 -11.54
CA MET A 330 10.70 9.71 -10.65
C MET A 330 11.11 11.19 -10.51
N ALA A 331 12.36 11.54 -10.76
CA ALA A 331 12.79 12.93 -10.85
C ALA A 331 12.57 13.52 -12.24
N ALA A 332 12.94 12.79 -13.30
CA ALA A 332 12.93 13.28 -14.67
C ALA A 332 11.54 13.37 -15.28
N ALA A 333 10.67 12.36 -15.06
CA ALA A 333 9.35 12.34 -15.67
C ALA A 333 8.46 13.52 -15.21
N PRO A 334 8.34 13.85 -13.90
CA PRO A 334 7.62 15.04 -13.47
C PRO A 334 8.28 16.35 -13.96
N ALA A 335 9.62 16.40 -14.06
CA ALA A 335 10.30 17.56 -14.61
C ALA A 335 9.92 17.80 -16.09
N VAL A 336 9.79 16.74 -16.88
CA VAL A 336 9.30 16.85 -18.27
C VAL A 336 7.85 17.36 -18.31
N LEU A 337 6.97 16.83 -17.43
CA LEU A 337 5.58 17.27 -17.34
C LEU A 337 5.46 18.74 -16.90
N TRP A 338 6.40 19.24 -16.09
CA TRP A 338 6.44 20.63 -15.67
C TRP A 338 6.94 21.58 -16.78
N LEU A 339 7.96 21.16 -17.54
CA LEU A 339 8.59 22.01 -18.54
C LEU A 339 7.78 22.14 -19.84
N VAL A 340 6.90 21.19 -20.12
CA VAL A 340 6.07 21.19 -21.34
C VAL A 340 4.65 21.68 -21.00
N PRO A 341 4.26 22.88 -21.42
CA PRO A 341 2.95 23.40 -21.11
C PRO A 341 1.84 22.69 -21.88
N GLY A 342 0.70 22.49 -21.23
CA GLY A 342 -0.48 21.84 -21.79
C GLY A 342 -0.37 20.31 -21.81
N PHE A 343 -1.45 19.64 -22.23
CA PHE A 343 -1.51 18.19 -22.30
C PHE A 343 -1.24 17.70 -23.72
N SER A 344 -0.40 16.68 -23.82
CA SER A 344 -0.20 15.94 -25.08
C SER A 344 -0.45 14.44 -24.83
N PRO A 345 -1.06 13.70 -25.78
CA PRO A 345 -1.24 12.24 -25.64
C PRO A 345 0.06 11.46 -25.35
N VAL A 346 1.22 12.01 -25.72
CA VAL A 346 2.55 11.46 -25.38
C VAL A 346 2.76 11.40 -23.86
N PHE A 347 2.08 12.25 -23.09
CA PHE A 347 2.19 12.25 -21.63
C PHE A 347 1.67 10.95 -21.01
N TYR A 348 0.73 10.24 -21.63
CA TYR A 348 0.36 8.90 -21.17
C TYR A 348 1.54 7.94 -21.14
N LEU A 349 2.48 8.06 -22.10
CA LEU A 349 3.72 7.27 -22.06
C LEU A 349 4.62 7.68 -20.88
N VAL A 350 4.69 8.98 -20.57
CA VAL A 350 5.44 9.48 -19.41
C VAL A 350 4.84 8.93 -18.12
N PHE A 351 3.50 8.95 -17.95
CA PHE A 351 2.81 8.38 -16.78
C PHE A 351 2.95 6.85 -16.71
N LEU A 352 2.96 6.15 -17.84
CA LEU A 352 3.22 4.71 -17.88
C LEU A 352 4.61 4.38 -17.34
N VAL A 353 5.65 5.09 -17.81
CA VAL A 353 7.04 4.91 -17.37
C VAL A 353 7.20 5.33 -15.91
N LEU A 354 6.53 6.40 -15.49
CA LEU A 354 6.49 6.81 -14.07
C LEU A 354 5.87 5.72 -13.20
N GLY A 355 4.79 5.07 -13.66
CA GLY A 355 4.18 3.93 -12.99
C GLY A 355 5.15 2.77 -12.78
N VAL A 356 5.91 2.40 -13.81
CA VAL A 356 6.97 1.38 -13.71
C VAL A 356 8.00 1.77 -12.64
N ALA A 357 8.43 3.03 -12.63
CA ALA A 357 9.41 3.54 -11.67
C ALA A 357 8.89 3.54 -10.23
N LEU A 358 7.62 3.91 -10.02
CA LEU A 358 6.96 3.87 -8.70
C LEU A 358 7.03 2.45 -8.12
N GLY A 359 6.65 1.43 -8.91
CA GLY A 359 6.74 0.03 -8.49
C GLY A 359 8.17 -0.40 -8.17
N GLY A 360 9.15 0.11 -8.94
CA GLY A 360 10.58 -0.19 -8.76
C GLY A 360 11.14 0.34 -7.45
N VAL A 361 10.82 1.59 -7.08
CA VAL A 361 11.25 2.18 -5.82
C VAL A 361 10.57 1.48 -4.64
N ASP A 362 9.24 1.31 -4.69
CA ASP A 362 8.46 0.69 -3.62
C ASP A 362 9.01 -0.69 -3.24
N MET A 363 9.29 -1.52 -4.25
CA MET A 363 9.81 -2.86 -4.04
C MET A 363 11.26 -2.87 -3.52
N CYS A 364 12.13 -2.02 -4.08
CA CYS A 364 13.56 -2.09 -3.78
C CYS A 364 13.92 -1.43 -2.44
N VAL A 365 13.37 -0.25 -2.12
CA VAL A 365 13.79 0.53 -0.94
C VAL A 365 13.45 -0.20 0.36
N TYR A 366 12.24 -0.76 0.47
CA TYR A 366 11.85 -1.53 1.66
C TYR A 366 12.72 -2.78 1.84
N THR A 367 12.95 -3.52 0.77
CA THR A 367 13.80 -4.72 0.84
C THR A 367 15.25 -4.39 1.14
N MET A 368 15.80 -3.30 0.58
CA MET A 368 17.15 -2.82 0.92
C MET A 368 17.27 -2.45 2.40
N LEU A 369 16.24 -1.81 2.99
CA LEU A 369 16.22 -1.50 4.41
C LEU A 369 16.28 -2.78 5.27
N LEU A 370 15.52 -3.81 4.90
CA LEU A 370 15.50 -5.08 5.64
C LEU A 370 16.78 -5.90 5.50
N GLU A 371 17.54 -5.74 4.42
CA GLU A 371 18.83 -6.41 4.22
C GLU A 371 19.96 -5.81 5.06
N VAL A 372 19.85 -4.52 5.43
CA VAL A 372 20.85 -3.83 6.25
C VAL A 372 20.75 -4.21 7.71
N VAL A 373 19.61 -4.76 8.16
CA VAL A 373 19.32 -4.99 9.57
C VAL A 373 19.33 -6.48 9.92
N ASP A 374 19.77 -6.80 11.15
CA ASP A 374 19.75 -8.17 11.66
C ASP A 374 18.32 -8.73 11.77
N ALA A 375 18.17 -10.05 11.60
CA ALA A 375 16.88 -10.75 11.67
C ALA A 375 16.06 -10.42 12.95
N ASN A 376 16.74 -10.22 14.09
CA ASN A 376 16.11 -9.84 15.36
C ASN A 376 15.61 -8.39 15.42
N SER A 377 15.99 -7.55 14.46
CA SER A 377 15.68 -6.12 14.40
C SER A 377 14.70 -5.76 13.28
N VAL A 378 14.38 -6.69 12.40
CA VAL A 378 13.49 -6.48 11.22
C VAL A 378 12.19 -5.79 11.61
N GLY A 379 11.49 -6.26 12.65
CA GLY A 379 10.23 -5.66 13.08
C GLY A 379 10.34 -4.20 13.53
N ARG A 380 11.43 -3.82 14.21
CA ARG A 380 11.68 -2.44 14.63
C ARG A 380 11.88 -1.52 13.43
N TYR A 381 12.70 -1.93 12.48
CA TYR A 381 13.00 -1.12 11.30
C TYR A 381 11.85 -1.08 10.28
N SER A 382 11.05 -2.15 10.19
CA SER A 382 9.75 -2.10 9.51
C SER A 382 8.81 -1.08 10.17
N GLY A 383 8.78 -1.04 11.51
CA GLY A 383 8.04 0.00 12.24
C GLY A 383 8.50 1.41 11.89
N TYR A 384 9.82 1.66 11.84
CA TYR A 384 10.36 2.96 11.42
C TYR A 384 10.00 3.28 9.96
N TYR A 385 10.07 2.31 9.04
CA TYR A 385 9.65 2.49 7.65
C TYR A 385 8.19 2.96 7.56
N TYR A 386 7.26 2.27 8.22
CA TYR A 386 5.85 2.66 8.20
C TYR A 386 5.58 3.99 8.91
N THR A 387 6.28 4.28 10.02
CA THR A 387 6.14 5.58 10.70
C THR A 387 6.61 6.72 9.80
N VAL A 388 7.75 6.56 9.13
CA VAL A 388 8.28 7.57 8.20
C VAL A 388 7.39 7.71 6.97
N SER A 389 6.87 6.61 6.41
CA SER A 389 5.93 6.67 5.29
C SER A 389 4.65 7.40 5.66
N MET A 390 4.08 7.15 6.84
CA MET A 390 2.89 7.86 7.31
C MET A 390 3.16 9.34 7.60
N ALA A 391 4.31 9.67 8.17
CA ALA A 391 4.71 11.07 8.38
C ALA A 391 4.79 11.83 7.03
N ALA A 392 5.37 11.21 6.01
CA ALA A 392 5.39 11.78 4.66
C ALA A 392 3.98 11.96 4.10
N GLN A 393 3.11 10.98 4.28
CA GLN A 393 1.72 10.99 3.80
C GLN A 393 0.86 12.05 4.49
N VAL A 394 1.11 12.36 5.77
CA VAL A 394 0.47 13.48 6.49
C VAL A 394 1.00 14.83 5.98
N ALA A 395 2.31 14.95 5.83
CA ALA A 395 2.94 16.22 5.45
C ALA A 395 2.66 16.61 3.97
N THR A 396 2.59 15.63 3.08
CA THR A 396 2.55 15.87 1.62
C THR A 396 1.32 16.65 1.16
N PRO A 397 0.07 16.27 1.51
CA PRO A 397 -1.10 17.01 1.03
C PRO A 397 -1.07 18.48 1.45
N ILE A 398 -0.58 18.77 2.65
CA ILE A 398 -0.46 20.14 3.16
C ILE A 398 0.62 20.91 2.38
N LEU A 399 1.83 20.35 2.27
CA LEU A 399 2.95 21.01 1.60
C LEU A 399 2.72 21.18 0.10
N SER A 400 2.19 20.15 -0.57
CA SER A 400 1.85 20.25 -1.99
C SER A 400 0.68 21.20 -2.23
N GLY A 401 -0.28 21.29 -1.29
CA GLY A 401 -1.34 22.28 -1.30
C GLY A 401 -0.80 23.71 -1.21
N MET A 402 0.12 23.97 -0.26
CA MET A 402 0.79 25.27 -0.14
C MET A 402 1.52 25.68 -1.43
N VAL A 403 2.20 24.72 -2.07
CA VAL A 403 2.89 24.98 -3.36
C VAL A 403 1.88 25.32 -4.44
N MET A 404 0.75 24.62 -4.50
CA MET A 404 -0.31 24.91 -5.48
C MET A 404 -1.01 26.26 -5.22
N ASP A 405 -1.15 26.69 -3.97
CA ASP A 405 -1.71 27.99 -3.63
C ASP A 405 -0.75 29.13 -4.03
N ALA A 406 0.54 28.94 -3.81
CA ALA A 406 1.55 29.93 -4.20
C ALA A 406 1.74 30.01 -5.73
N ALA A 407 1.79 28.86 -6.40
CA ALA A 407 2.00 28.75 -7.85
C ALA A 407 1.44 27.41 -8.37
N PRO A 408 0.18 27.33 -8.83
CA PRO A 408 -0.47 26.08 -9.21
C PRO A 408 0.30 25.22 -10.22
N GLY A 409 1.01 25.86 -11.16
CA GLY A 409 1.84 25.17 -12.16
C GLY A 409 3.09 24.48 -11.59
N MET A 410 3.44 24.71 -10.32
CA MET A 410 4.68 24.18 -9.70
C MET A 410 4.50 22.78 -9.08
N LEU A 411 3.33 22.17 -9.18
CA LEU A 411 3.09 20.83 -8.61
C LEU A 411 4.11 19.80 -9.11
N PHE A 412 4.30 19.69 -10.43
CA PHE A 412 5.24 18.73 -11.00
C PHE A 412 6.70 19.10 -10.71
N ALA A 413 7.04 20.39 -10.55
CA ALA A 413 8.35 20.81 -10.07
C ALA A 413 8.61 20.33 -8.64
N TYR A 414 7.60 20.45 -7.75
CA TYR A 414 7.67 19.91 -6.40
C TYR A 414 7.86 18.38 -6.40
N ILE A 415 7.08 17.66 -7.22
CA ILE A 415 7.20 16.20 -7.35
C ILE A 415 8.60 15.80 -7.86
N ALA A 416 9.13 16.52 -8.86
CA ALA A 416 10.47 16.32 -9.39
C ALA A 416 11.55 16.56 -8.32
N LEU A 417 11.41 17.64 -7.52
CA LEU A 417 12.32 17.93 -6.40
C LEU A 417 12.35 16.79 -5.39
N MET A 418 11.18 16.26 -5.01
CA MET A 418 11.10 15.09 -4.12
C MET A 418 11.76 13.86 -4.77
N GLY A 419 11.62 13.69 -6.07
CA GLY A 419 12.31 12.65 -6.85
C GLY A 419 13.84 12.80 -6.83
N VAL A 420 14.35 14.02 -6.91
CA VAL A 420 15.80 14.31 -6.79
C VAL A 420 16.31 14.00 -5.39
N LEU A 421 15.57 14.39 -4.34
CA LEU A 421 15.93 14.09 -2.95
C LEU A 421 15.86 12.58 -2.67
N LEU A 422 14.89 11.87 -3.24
CA LEU A 422 14.83 10.42 -3.23
C LEU A 422 16.06 9.79 -3.87
N LEU A 423 16.42 10.22 -5.08
CA LEU A 423 17.59 9.76 -5.81
C LEU A 423 18.87 9.97 -5.01
N ALA A 424 19.05 11.17 -4.46
CA ALA A 424 20.21 11.49 -3.63
C ALA A 424 20.28 10.60 -2.39
N SER A 425 19.15 10.36 -1.72
CA SER A 425 19.07 9.51 -0.53
C SER A 425 19.47 8.07 -0.84
N ILE A 426 18.96 7.48 -1.95
CA ILE A 426 19.33 6.11 -2.36
C ILE A 426 20.81 6.05 -2.79
N ALA A 427 21.30 7.04 -3.51
CA ALA A 427 22.69 7.08 -3.97
C ALA A 427 23.69 7.12 -2.79
N LEU A 428 23.37 7.88 -1.73
CA LEU A 428 24.18 8.03 -0.53
C LEU A 428 24.14 6.78 0.39
N ALA A 429 23.11 5.96 0.34
CA ALA A 429 23.04 4.71 1.08
C ALA A 429 24.13 3.74 0.57
N ARG A 430 25.06 3.34 1.44
CA ARG A 430 26.21 2.48 1.07
C ARG A 430 25.93 0.99 1.24
N HIS A 431 24.93 0.62 2.05
CA HIS A 431 24.57 -0.75 2.41
C HIS A 431 23.13 -1.05 1.96
N GLY A 432 22.78 -2.34 1.84
CA GLY A 432 21.43 -2.79 1.45
C GLY A 432 21.32 -3.20 -0.02
N ASP A 433 22.44 -3.49 -0.67
CA ASP A 433 22.43 -4.03 -2.03
C ASP A 433 22.39 -5.58 -1.99
N THR A 434 21.62 -6.16 -2.88
CA THR A 434 21.42 -7.61 -2.96
C THR A 434 22.70 -8.30 -3.41
N VAL A 435 23.01 -9.44 -2.82
CA VAL A 435 24.00 -10.37 -3.38
C VAL A 435 23.44 -10.89 -4.71
N LEU A 436 24.21 -10.74 -5.78
CA LEU A 436 23.81 -11.18 -7.12
C LEU A 436 23.65 -12.72 -7.15
N ILE A 437 22.69 -13.22 -7.93
CA ILE A 437 22.44 -14.67 -8.06
C ILE A 437 23.72 -15.41 -8.46
N ASP A 438 24.46 -14.88 -9.44
CA ASP A 438 25.73 -15.45 -9.90
C ASP A 438 26.79 -15.54 -8.78
N GLU A 439 26.74 -14.64 -7.80
CA GLU A 439 27.66 -14.65 -6.64
C GLU A 439 27.22 -15.65 -5.61
N VAL A 440 25.92 -15.91 -5.45
CA VAL A 440 25.39 -16.99 -4.60
C VAL A 440 25.75 -18.34 -5.19
N GLU A 441 25.49 -18.56 -6.47
CA GLU A 441 25.82 -19.80 -7.16
C GLU A 441 27.34 -20.09 -7.13
N ARG A 442 28.16 -19.04 -7.27
CA ARG A 442 29.62 -19.18 -7.16
C ARG A 442 30.04 -19.60 -5.74
N ARG A 443 29.46 -18.98 -4.70
CA ARG A 443 29.74 -19.35 -3.31
C ARG A 443 29.26 -20.76 -2.99
N GLU A 444 28.08 -21.15 -3.47
CA GLU A 444 27.59 -22.53 -3.31
C GLU A 444 28.50 -23.57 -4.01
N ALA A 445 28.98 -23.22 -5.21
CA ALA A 445 29.96 -24.07 -5.91
C ALA A 445 31.32 -24.17 -5.17
N GLU A 446 31.80 -23.05 -4.60
CA GLU A 446 33.01 -23.03 -3.77
C GLU A 446 32.84 -23.84 -2.49
N TYR A 447 31.67 -23.83 -1.82
CA TYR A 447 31.36 -24.65 -0.65
C TYR A 447 31.20 -26.12 -1.01
N ALA A 448 30.66 -26.45 -2.18
CA ALA A 448 30.54 -27.84 -2.64
C ALA A 448 31.87 -28.46 -3.07
N ALA A 449 32.87 -27.62 -3.35
CA ALA A 449 34.24 -28.07 -3.73
C ALA A 449 35.18 -28.23 -2.54
N GLN A 450 34.81 -27.79 -1.34
CA GLN A 450 35.52 -28.01 -0.06
C GLN A 450 34.99 -29.25 0.68
#